data_4635fd0442aebd7ce87a538324ac4d21
#
_entry.id   4635fd0442aebd7ce87a538324ac4d21
#
_cell.length_a   1.000
_cell.length_b   1.000
_cell.length_c   1.000
_cell.angle_alpha   90.00
_cell.angle_beta   90.00
_cell.angle_gamma   90.00
#
_symmetry.space_group_name_H-M   'P 1'
#
loop_
_entity.id
_entity.type
_entity.pdbx_description
1 polymer ?
#
loop_
_entity_poly.entity_id
_entity_poly.type
_entity_poly.pdbx_seq_one_letter_code
_entity_poly.pdbx_strand_id
1 'polypeptide(L)'
;MLTVRATRPSDLAACLDIVHGRYAFSDGDERAALAYWNHLLESRAGLSRVLTTLAGPDEGRILVFALCVFVTDDFMREALTTLPPHLGLQAVRRWRSGKRVHLALREIARDNAGDGLNLLTLAYGTAPGLPRDVDLQARAMMAAAGRDMFSGYRIKNLVQEGLGTELHADLLATGVKVLRSFPTHAPVDPCRRNGPPTHVYGLNRDGRPEDLGPHWWMFFNPPEPRLGLSEAEKETLERALENETDDDMARSLGISIWTVKKRWQNVYSKVEQVAPALLSAVGNADETGGASGFERRRHLLAYVRQHLEEIRPREVLRR
;
A
#
# COMPACT_ATOMS: atom_id res chain seq x y z
N MET A 1 -14.21 17.78 4.74
CA MET A 1 -14.15 16.35 5.15
C MET A 1 -13.14 15.63 4.27
N LEU A 2 -12.29 14.76 4.83
CA LEU A 2 -11.22 14.05 4.11
C LEU A 2 -11.50 12.55 4.06
N THR A 3 -11.05 11.88 2.98
CA THR A 3 -11.14 10.43 2.83
C THR A 3 -9.89 9.86 2.18
N VAL A 4 -9.50 8.65 2.58
CA VAL A 4 -8.45 7.86 1.92
C VAL A 4 -9.10 6.78 1.07
N ARG A 5 -8.61 6.64 -0.16
CA ARG A 5 -9.05 5.58 -1.09
C ARG A 5 -7.90 5.02 -1.91
N ALA A 6 -8.13 3.93 -2.59
CA ALA A 6 -7.21 3.41 -3.59
C ALA A 6 -6.99 4.43 -4.72
N THR A 7 -5.76 4.51 -5.20
CA THR A 7 -5.41 5.35 -6.37
C THR A 7 -5.95 4.71 -7.64
N ARG A 8 -6.53 5.54 -8.49
CA ARG A 8 -7.04 5.13 -9.82
C ARG A 8 -6.05 5.58 -10.91
N PRO A 9 -6.02 4.92 -12.07
CA PRO A 9 -5.21 5.41 -13.20
C PRO A 9 -5.46 6.87 -13.56
N SER A 10 -6.72 7.32 -13.48
CA SER A 10 -7.10 8.73 -13.72
C SER A 10 -6.51 9.74 -12.73
N ASP A 11 -6.06 9.29 -11.57
CA ASP A 11 -5.48 10.17 -10.55
C ASP A 11 -3.99 10.46 -10.82
N LEU A 12 -3.31 9.64 -11.62
CA LEU A 12 -1.85 9.62 -11.71
C LEU A 12 -1.24 10.93 -12.20
N ALA A 13 -1.91 11.67 -13.08
CA ALA A 13 -1.42 12.98 -13.52
C ALA A 13 -1.37 13.97 -12.34
N ALA A 14 -2.47 14.08 -11.58
CA ALA A 14 -2.51 14.93 -10.38
C ALA A 14 -1.54 14.45 -9.29
N CYS A 15 -1.33 13.14 -9.17
CA CYS A 15 -0.33 12.58 -8.26
C CYS A 15 1.10 12.96 -8.66
N LEU A 16 1.40 12.98 -9.97
CA LEU A 16 2.70 13.42 -10.48
C LEU A 16 2.94 14.89 -10.16
N ASP A 17 1.96 15.76 -10.35
CA ASP A 17 2.05 17.18 -10.01
C ASP A 17 2.40 17.40 -8.53
N ILE A 18 1.81 16.60 -7.63
CA ILE A 18 2.09 16.67 -6.19
C ILE A 18 3.55 16.31 -5.88
N VAL A 19 4.12 15.32 -6.56
CA VAL A 19 5.49 14.86 -6.31
C VAL A 19 6.53 15.59 -7.15
N HIS A 20 6.12 16.28 -8.23
CA HIS A 20 7.01 17.00 -9.14
C HIS A 20 7.90 18.02 -8.40
N GLY A 21 7.35 18.73 -7.44
CA GLY A 21 8.11 19.65 -6.60
C GLY A 21 9.23 19.00 -5.75
N ARG A 22 9.20 17.69 -5.60
CA ARG A 22 10.19 16.92 -4.82
C ARG A 22 11.26 16.25 -5.69
N TYR A 23 10.90 15.85 -6.92
CA TYR A 23 11.80 15.16 -7.84
C TYR A 23 12.03 16.08 -9.05
N ALA A 24 13.29 16.30 -9.41
CA ALA A 24 13.62 16.96 -10.67
C ALA A 24 13.45 15.97 -11.83
N PHE A 25 12.21 15.76 -12.23
CA PHE A 25 11.91 14.98 -13.42
C PHE A 25 12.31 15.77 -14.69
N SER A 26 12.94 15.10 -15.64
CA SER A 26 12.93 15.54 -17.03
C SER A 26 11.62 15.12 -17.70
N ASP A 27 11.24 15.75 -18.80
CA ASP A 27 10.02 15.38 -19.58
C ASP A 27 9.96 13.89 -19.90
N GLY A 28 11.12 13.27 -20.15
CA GLY A 28 11.23 11.83 -20.41
C GLY A 28 11.02 10.98 -19.15
N ASP A 29 11.44 11.49 -17.99
CA ASP A 29 11.25 10.80 -16.70
C ASP A 29 9.79 10.88 -16.23
N GLU A 30 9.09 12.01 -16.47
CA GLU A 30 7.66 12.15 -16.14
C GLU A 30 6.79 11.16 -16.90
N ARG A 31 6.96 11.08 -18.22
CA ARG A 31 6.24 10.10 -19.04
C ARG A 31 6.53 8.67 -18.61
N ALA A 32 7.78 8.38 -18.30
CA ALA A 32 8.16 7.06 -17.82
C ALA A 32 7.60 6.77 -16.42
N ALA A 33 7.52 7.75 -15.52
CA ALA A 33 6.93 7.62 -14.21
C ALA A 33 5.43 7.29 -14.31
N LEU A 34 4.66 8.06 -15.11
CA LEU A 34 3.25 7.79 -15.35
C LEU A 34 3.01 6.39 -15.94
N ALA A 35 3.80 6.00 -16.95
CA ALA A 35 3.70 4.68 -17.55
C ALA A 35 4.01 3.56 -16.53
N TYR A 36 5.05 3.72 -15.73
CA TYR A 36 5.44 2.75 -14.71
C TYR A 36 4.41 2.65 -13.58
N TRP A 37 3.92 3.78 -13.07
CA TRP A 37 2.91 3.80 -12.01
C TRP A 37 1.59 3.19 -12.49
N ASN A 38 1.18 3.51 -13.72
CA ASN A 38 0.00 2.88 -14.33
C ASN A 38 0.17 1.36 -14.43
N HIS A 39 1.32 0.90 -14.92
CA HIS A 39 1.65 -0.53 -14.98
C HIS A 39 1.58 -1.18 -13.59
N LEU A 40 2.09 -0.53 -12.54
CA LEU A 40 2.03 -1.06 -11.17
C LEU A 40 0.59 -1.16 -10.65
N LEU A 41 -0.28 -0.20 -10.98
CA LEU A 41 -1.70 -0.25 -10.60
C LEU A 41 -2.45 -1.34 -11.37
N GLU A 42 -2.29 -1.41 -12.69
CA GLU A 42 -2.94 -2.41 -13.54
C GLU A 42 -2.51 -3.85 -13.20
N SER A 43 -1.21 -4.06 -12.97
CA SER A 43 -0.67 -5.36 -12.56
C SER A 43 -0.91 -5.68 -11.09
N ARG A 44 -1.44 -4.72 -10.29
CA ARG A 44 -1.63 -4.83 -8.85
C ARG A 44 -0.35 -5.13 -8.07
N ALA A 45 0.81 -4.85 -8.66
CA ALA A 45 2.11 -4.95 -8.00
C ALA A 45 2.42 -3.72 -7.14
N GLY A 46 1.67 -2.63 -7.32
CA GLY A 46 1.80 -1.40 -6.54
C GLY A 46 0.74 -1.29 -5.45
N LEU A 47 1.16 -0.87 -4.27
CA LEU A 47 0.31 -0.51 -3.14
C LEU A 47 0.16 1.01 -3.11
N SER A 48 -1.02 1.53 -3.42
CA SER A 48 -1.19 2.98 -3.58
C SER A 48 -2.47 3.52 -2.95
N ARG A 49 -2.35 4.71 -2.35
CA ARG A 49 -3.47 5.45 -1.76
C ARG A 49 -3.37 6.92 -2.08
N VAL A 50 -4.53 7.54 -2.21
CA VAL A 50 -4.69 8.98 -2.24
C VAL A 50 -5.61 9.42 -1.11
N LEU A 51 -5.31 10.58 -0.54
CA LEU A 51 -6.20 11.29 0.37
C LEU A 51 -6.84 12.42 -0.41
N THR A 52 -8.17 12.49 -0.37
CA THR A 52 -8.96 13.46 -1.13
C THR A 52 -9.96 14.20 -0.26
N THR A 53 -10.42 15.34 -0.72
CA THR A 53 -11.57 16.05 -0.14
C THR A 53 -12.88 15.38 -0.55
N LEU A 54 -13.82 15.21 0.41
CA LEU A 54 -15.14 14.58 0.19
C LEU A 54 -16.25 15.57 -0.17
N ALA A 55 -16.08 16.85 0.16
CA ALA A 55 -17.09 17.88 -0.06
C ALA A 55 -16.50 19.27 -0.09
N GLY A 56 -17.20 20.20 -0.73
CA GLY A 56 -16.81 21.60 -0.87
C GLY A 56 -16.36 21.95 -2.29
N PRO A 57 -15.87 23.18 -2.51
CA PRO A 57 -15.47 23.65 -3.85
C PRO A 57 -14.32 22.81 -4.45
N ASP A 58 -13.53 22.16 -3.62
CA ASP A 58 -12.39 21.31 -4.02
C ASP A 58 -12.72 19.81 -3.90
N GLU A 59 -13.98 19.40 -4.02
CA GLU A 59 -14.36 17.99 -3.93
C GLU A 59 -13.58 17.14 -4.93
N GLY A 60 -13.01 16.03 -4.43
CA GLY A 60 -12.18 15.13 -5.24
C GLY A 60 -10.73 15.57 -5.40
N ARG A 61 -10.33 16.76 -4.94
CA ARG A 61 -8.94 17.20 -4.99
C ARG A 61 -8.04 16.26 -4.20
N ILE A 62 -6.95 15.82 -4.81
CA ILE A 62 -5.94 14.99 -4.16
C ILE A 62 -5.03 15.89 -3.31
N LEU A 63 -4.93 15.57 -2.03
CA LEU A 63 -4.11 16.29 -1.05
C LEU A 63 -2.82 15.55 -0.71
N VAL A 64 -2.85 14.23 -0.68
CA VAL A 64 -1.68 13.39 -0.42
C VAL A 64 -1.73 12.19 -1.34
N PHE A 65 -0.57 11.78 -1.80
CA PHE A 65 -0.36 10.58 -2.61
C PHE A 65 0.76 9.73 -2.01
N ALA A 66 0.55 8.43 -1.97
CA ALA A 66 1.56 7.44 -1.62
C ALA A 66 1.49 6.26 -2.57
N LEU A 67 2.63 5.85 -3.11
CA LEU A 67 2.82 4.65 -3.90
C LEU A 67 4.01 3.88 -3.36
N CYS A 68 3.76 2.63 -2.97
CA CYS A 68 4.77 1.70 -2.50
C CYS A 68 4.81 0.47 -3.41
N VAL A 69 5.95 -0.20 -3.44
CA VAL A 69 6.16 -1.36 -4.29
C VAL A 69 7.08 -2.36 -3.61
N PHE A 70 6.83 -3.64 -3.79
CA PHE A 70 7.78 -4.69 -3.41
C PHE A 70 8.84 -4.83 -4.49
N VAL A 71 10.10 -4.56 -4.11
CA VAL A 71 11.24 -4.57 -5.04
C VAL A 71 12.07 -5.84 -4.91
N THR A 72 12.81 -6.15 -5.96
CA THR A 72 13.75 -7.27 -5.98
C THR A 72 14.89 -7.08 -4.96
N ASP A 73 15.49 -8.17 -4.50
CA ASP A 73 16.65 -8.12 -3.58
C ASP A 73 17.82 -7.35 -4.18
N ASP A 74 18.04 -7.49 -5.49
CA ASP A 74 19.10 -6.78 -6.20
C ASP A 74 18.86 -5.26 -6.18
N PHE A 75 17.63 -4.83 -6.47
CA PHE A 75 17.32 -3.40 -6.42
C PHE A 75 17.47 -2.85 -5.01
N MET A 76 16.94 -3.57 -3.99
CA MET A 76 17.04 -3.15 -2.58
C MET A 76 18.50 -3.05 -2.12
N ARG A 77 19.33 -4.04 -2.44
CA ARG A 77 20.76 -4.03 -2.12
C ARG A 77 21.45 -2.81 -2.72
N GLU A 78 21.20 -2.52 -3.99
CA GLU A 78 21.79 -1.34 -4.64
C GLU A 78 21.22 -0.02 -4.09
N ALA A 79 19.93 0.04 -3.74
CA ALA A 79 19.32 1.20 -3.10
C ALA A 79 19.98 1.53 -1.76
N LEU A 80 20.40 0.50 -1.02
CA LEU A 80 21.06 0.65 0.26
C LEU A 80 22.57 0.90 0.15
N THR A 81 23.21 0.66 -1.00
CA THR A 81 24.67 0.74 -1.13
C THR A 81 25.15 1.73 -2.19
N THR A 82 24.67 1.64 -3.42
CA THR A 82 25.31 2.28 -4.60
C THR A 82 24.42 3.24 -5.35
N LEU A 83 23.09 3.07 -5.34
CA LEU A 83 22.21 3.97 -6.10
C LEU A 83 22.33 5.41 -5.61
N PRO A 84 22.30 6.39 -6.53
CA PRO A 84 22.22 7.80 -6.17
C PRO A 84 20.86 8.10 -5.51
N PRO A 85 20.67 9.29 -4.88
CA PRO A 85 19.40 9.70 -4.31
C PRO A 85 18.27 9.72 -5.35
N HIS A 86 17.05 9.93 -4.87
CA HIS A 86 15.82 9.84 -5.65
C HIS A 86 15.52 8.40 -6.09
N LEU A 87 15.45 7.48 -5.10
CA LEU A 87 15.25 6.05 -5.34
C LEU A 87 14.02 5.76 -6.21
N GLY A 88 12.94 6.52 -6.05
CA GLY A 88 11.75 6.43 -6.90
C GLY A 88 12.07 6.72 -8.37
N LEU A 89 12.88 7.75 -8.64
CA LEU A 89 13.33 8.09 -10.00
C LEU A 89 14.30 7.04 -10.55
N GLN A 90 15.18 6.50 -9.72
CA GLN A 90 16.08 5.40 -10.12
C GLN A 90 15.29 4.15 -10.52
N ALA A 91 14.21 3.85 -9.80
CA ALA A 91 13.30 2.76 -10.13
C ALA A 91 12.64 2.99 -11.50
N VAL A 92 12.12 4.18 -11.76
CA VAL A 92 11.51 4.56 -13.05
C VAL A 92 12.53 4.41 -14.19
N ARG A 93 13.73 4.95 -14.05
CA ARG A 93 14.79 4.90 -15.07
C ARG A 93 15.23 3.47 -15.37
N ARG A 94 15.34 2.63 -14.34
CA ARG A 94 15.64 1.20 -14.51
C ARG A 94 14.54 0.46 -15.24
N TRP A 95 13.30 0.65 -14.82
CA TRP A 95 12.16 0.03 -15.48
C TRP A 95 12.08 0.44 -16.96
N ARG A 96 12.25 1.72 -17.27
CA ARG A 96 12.31 2.23 -18.65
C ARG A 96 13.44 1.56 -19.48
N SER A 97 14.56 1.23 -18.85
CA SER A 97 15.67 0.51 -19.50
C SER A 97 15.47 -1.01 -19.62
N GLY A 98 14.28 -1.52 -19.28
CA GLY A 98 13.95 -2.95 -19.33
C GLY A 98 14.52 -3.76 -18.15
N LYS A 99 15.10 -3.12 -17.14
CA LYS A 99 15.62 -3.83 -15.96
C LYS A 99 14.49 -4.10 -14.96
N ARG A 100 14.55 -5.25 -14.32
CA ARG A 100 13.62 -5.60 -13.24
C ARG A 100 13.85 -4.73 -12.01
N VAL A 101 12.72 -4.21 -11.49
CA VAL A 101 12.70 -3.40 -10.26
C VAL A 101 11.77 -4.03 -9.24
N HIS A 102 10.52 -4.31 -9.63
CA HIS A 102 9.46 -4.80 -8.75
C HIS A 102 9.21 -6.29 -8.92
N LEU A 103 8.58 -6.87 -7.91
CA LEU A 103 8.12 -8.25 -7.90
C LEU A 103 6.75 -8.36 -8.58
N ALA A 104 6.53 -9.42 -9.35
CA ALA A 104 5.20 -9.80 -9.82
C ALA A 104 4.39 -10.45 -8.67
N LEU A 105 3.05 -10.49 -8.77
CA LEU A 105 2.18 -11.01 -7.71
C LEU A 105 2.56 -12.42 -7.22
N ARG A 106 2.96 -13.31 -8.14
CA ARG A 106 3.42 -14.67 -7.75
C ARG A 106 4.71 -14.67 -6.93
N GLU A 107 5.60 -13.75 -7.25
CA GLU A 107 6.85 -13.59 -6.52
C GLU A 107 6.59 -12.95 -5.15
N ILE A 108 5.66 -11.98 -5.08
CA ILE A 108 5.19 -11.42 -3.81
C ILE A 108 4.64 -12.55 -2.91
N ALA A 109 3.78 -13.41 -3.43
CA ALA A 109 3.22 -14.53 -2.67
C ALA A 109 4.31 -15.51 -2.21
N ARG A 110 5.23 -15.89 -3.10
CA ARG A 110 6.33 -16.80 -2.79
C ARG A 110 7.27 -16.22 -1.72
N ASP A 111 7.70 -14.98 -1.91
CA ASP A 111 8.69 -14.35 -1.02
C ASP A 111 8.05 -13.98 0.33
N ASN A 112 6.74 -13.67 0.36
CA ASN A 112 5.98 -13.48 1.59
C ASN A 112 5.90 -14.77 2.43
N ALA A 113 5.72 -15.91 1.78
CA ALA A 113 5.73 -17.22 2.46
C ALA A 113 7.15 -17.66 2.88
N GLY A 114 8.18 -17.08 2.28
CA GLY A 114 9.59 -17.38 2.53
C GLY A 114 10.30 -16.36 3.40
N ASP A 115 11.34 -15.77 2.85
CA ASP A 115 12.25 -14.86 3.55
C ASP A 115 11.65 -13.46 3.82
N GLY A 116 10.55 -13.11 3.17
CA GLY A 116 9.88 -11.82 3.28
C GLY A 116 10.21 -10.84 2.16
N LEU A 117 9.59 -9.69 2.20
CA LEU A 117 9.47 -8.72 1.13
C LEU A 117 10.25 -7.44 1.40
N ASN A 118 10.87 -6.87 0.36
CA ASN A 118 11.48 -5.55 0.40
C ASN A 118 10.47 -4.50 -0.05
N LEU A 119 10.01 -3.67 0.86
CA LEU A 119 9.07 -2.59 0.59
C LEU A 119 9.81 -1.27 0.36
N LEU A 120 9.58 -0.65 -0.80
CA LEU A 120 10.07 0.68 -1.15
C LEU A 120 8.89 1.64 -1.27
N THR A 121 8.95 2.78 -0.60
CA THR A 121 8.11 3.94 -0.93
C THR A 121 8.65 4.56 -2.22
N LEU A 122 7.96 4.29 -3.32
CA LEU A 122 8.35 4.73 -4.66
C LEU A 122 8.07 6.21 -4.87
N ALA A 123 6.93 6.67 -4.39
CA ALA A 123 6.53 8.07 -4.44
C ALA A 123 5.66 8.41 -3.21
N TYR A 124 5.92 9.59 -2.64
CA TYR A 124 5.10 10.17 -1.59
C TYR A 124 5.11 11.69 -1.74
N GLY A 125 3.96 12.31 -1.63
CA GLY A 125 3.85 13.75 -1.71
C GLY A 125 2.60 14.29 -1.07
N THR A 126 2.68 15.56 -0.65
CA THR A 126 1.58 16.36 -0.12
C THR A 126 1.38 17.56 -1.06
N ALA A 127 0.15 17.89 -1.39
CA ALA A 127 -0.18 19.05 -2.20
C ALA A 127 0.41 20.33 -1.56
N PRO A 128 0.98 21.23 -2.36
CA PRO A 128 1.54 22.47 -1.82
C PRO A 128 0.46 23.40 -1.27
N GLY A 129 0.82 24.24 -0.29
CA GLY A 129 -0.05 25.28 0.24
C GLY A 129 -1.17 24.81 1.15
N LEU A 130 -1.11 23.59 1.69
CA LEU A 130 -2.07 23.13 2.68
C LEU A 130 -1.91 23.91 4.00
N PRO A 131 -3.01 24.31 4.65
CA PRO A 131 -2.98 24.80 6.03
C PRO A 131 -2.32 23.75 6.95
N ARG A 132 -1.59 24.20 7.97
CA ARG A 132 -0.79 23.31 8.83
C ARG A 132 -1.61 22.24 9.52
N ASP A 133 -2.79 22.56 10.00
CA ASP A 133 -3.72 21.64 10.64
C ASP A 133 -4.22 20.57 9.67
N VAL A 134 -4.54 20.97 8.43
CA VAL A 134 -4.95 20.06 7.35
C VAL A 134 -3.78 19.13 6.96
N ASP A 135 -2.55 19.65 6.83
CA ASP A 135 -1.36 18.86 6.52
C ASP A 135 -1.08 17.82 7.62
N LEU A 136 -1.14 18.21 8.89
CA LEU A 136 -0.97 17.27 10.02
C LEU A 136 -2.04 16.18 10.03
N GLN A 137 -3.31 16.55 9.84
CA GLN A 137 -4.41 15.58 9.75
C GLN A 137 -4.22 14.63 8.56
N ALA A 138 -3.86 15.18 7.41
CA ALA A 138 -3.63 14.41 6.18
C ALA A 138 -2.50 13.38 6.35
N ARG A 139 -1.38 13.78 6.95
CA ARG A 139 -0.25 12.89 7.25
C ARG A 139 -0.65 11.77 8.23
N ALA A 140 -1.40 12.09 9.28
CA ALA A 140 -1.88 11.10 10.24
C ALA A 140 -2.81 10.07 9.57
N MET A 141 -3.74 10.52 8.72
CA MET A 141 -4.63 9.63 7.97
C MET A 141 -3.86 8.75 6.98
N MET A 142 -2.87 9.31 6.27
CA MET A 142 -2.04 8.52 5.34
C MET A 142 -1.12 7.54 6.06
N ALA A 143 -0.62 7.88 7.24
CA ALA A 143 0.15 6.94 8.07
C ALA A 143 -0.71 5.76 8.54
N ALA A 144 -1.98 6.01 8.93
CA ALA A 144 -2.93 4.95 9.25
C ALA A 144 -3.23 4.06 8.03
N ALA A 145 -3.51 4.68 6.87
CA ALA A 145 -3.74 3.95 5.63
C ALA A 145 -2.51 3.16 5.17
N GLY A 146 -1.30 3.66 5.43
CA GLY A 146 -0.05 2.95 5.18
C GLY A 146 0.04 1.65 6.00
N ARG A 147 -0.32 1.71 7.28
CA ARG A 147 -0.40 0.49 8.11
C ARG A 147 -1.33 -0.55 7.49
N ASP A 148 -2.52 -0.13 7.09
CA ASP A 148 -3.48 -1.04 6.46
C ASP A 148 -2.97 -1.58 5.11
N MET A 149 -2.26 -0.77 4.33
CA MET A 149 -1.65 -1.21 3.07
C MET A 149 -0.63 -2.32 3.26
N PHE A 150 0.15 -2.26 4.34
CA PHE A 150 1.26 -3.18 4.58
C PHE A 150 0.89 -4.38 5.44
N SER A 151 -0.22 -4.31 6.18
CA SER A 151 -0.72 -5.41 7.01
C SER A 151 -0.96 -6.69 6.17
N GLY A 152 -0.59 -7.83 6.72
CA GLY A 152 -0.68 -9.13 6.07
C GLY A 152 0.49 -9.48 5.16
N TYR A 153 1.45 -8.57 4.97
CA TYR A 153 2.71 -8.86 4.28
C TYR A 153 3.86 -9.02 5.28
N ARG A 154 4.65 -10.07 5.10
CA ARG A 154 5.90 -10.29 5.84
C ARG A 154 7.01 -9.44 5.23
N ILE A 155 7.29 -8.29 5.84
CA ILE A 155 8.29 -7.34 5.35
C ILE A 155 9.65 -7.71 5.96
N LYS A 156 10.71 -7.73 5.16
CA LYS A 156 12.09 -7.85 5.65
C LYS A 156 12.83 -6.52 5.67
N ASN A 157 12.59 -5.66 4.68
CA ASN A 157 13.11 -4.30 4.64
C ASN A 157 11.97 -3.35 4.26
N LEU A 158 11.85 -2.25 5.00
CA LEU A 158 11.01 -1.11 4.65
C LEU A 158 11.93 0.07 4.40
N VAL A 159 11.88 0.67 3.21
CA VAL A 159 12.74 1.77 2.82
C VAL A 159 11.93 2.90 2.22
N GLN A 160 12.20 4.11 2.67
CA GLN A 160 11.66 5.33 2.07
C GLN A 160 12.72 6.41 2.00
N GLU A 161 12.57 7.33 1.07
CA GLU A 161 13.41 8.50 0.91
C GLU A 161 12.68 9.74 1.40
N GLY A 162 13.38 10.56 2.17
CA GLY A 162 12.88 11.85 2.66
C GLY A 162 13.79 12.98 2.23
N LEU A 163 13.17 14.09 1.85
CA LEU A 163 13.83 15.32 1.44
C LEU A 163 13.69 16.37 2.53
N GLY A 164 14.79 17.01 2.91
CA GLY A 164 14.80 18.09 3.89
C GLY A 164 14.82 17.63 5.33
N THR A 165 14.78 18.61 6.23
CA THR A 165 14.90 18.40 7.68
C THR A 165 13.55 18.30 8.39
N GLU A 166 12.47 18.80 7.79
CA GLU A 166 11.15 18.85 8.44
C GLU A 166 10.59 17.46 8.75
N LEU A 167 10.72 16.53 7.81
CA LEU A 167 10.26 15.15 7.99
C LEU A 167 11.24 14.28 8.79
N HIS A 168 12.49 14.74 8.96
CA HIS A 168 13.56 13.98 9.58
C HIS A 168 13.26 13.61 11.04
N ALA A 169 12.89 14.60 11.86
CA ALA A 169 12.58 14.38 13.27
C ALA A 169 11.36 13.47 13.45
N ASP A 170 10.31 13.67 12.64
CA ASP A 170 9.08 12.88 12.71
C ASP A 170 9.35 11.41 12.38
N LEU A 171 10.13 11.14 11.32
CA LEU A 171 10.50 9.78 10.94
C LEU A 171 11.35 9.10 12.02
N LEU A 172 12.36 9.79 12.55
CA LEU A 172 13.19 9.22 13.62
C LEU A 172 12.38 8.95 14.90
N ALA A 173 11.41 9.79 15.22
CA ALA A 173 10.52 9.58 16.35
C ALA A 173 9.66 8.31 16.22
N THR A 174 9.45 7.81 15.00
CA THR A 174 8.78 6.52 14.77
C THR A 174 9.67 5.30 14.96
N GLY A 175 10.98 5.47 15.22
CA GLY A 175 11.97 4.39 15.33
C GLY A 175 12.63 3.99 14.00
N VAL A 176 12.31 4.69 12.92
CA VAL A 176 12.98 4.50 11.61
C VAL A 176 14.40 5.03 11.68
N LYS A 177 15.36 4.32 11.09
CA LYS A 177 16.79 4.68 11.11
C LYS A 177 17.20 5.34 9.80
N VAL A 178 18.17 6.25 9.86
CA VAL A 178 18.86 6.74 8.66
C VAL A 178 19.82 5.67 8.19
N LEU A 179 19.60 5.15 6.98
CA LEU A 179 20.45 4.13 6.37
C LEU A 179 21.52 4.76 5.48
N ARG A 180 21.18 5.84 4.78
CA ARG A 180 22.10 6.61 3.93
C ARG A 180 21.75 8.10 3.97
N SER A 181 22.76 8.93 3.78
CA SER A 181 22.59 10.39 3.70
C SER A 181 23.33 10.93 2.49
N PHE A 182 22.69 11.85 1.80
CA PHE A 182 23.26 12.57 0.66
C PHE A 182 23.29 14.05 1.02
N PRO A 183 24.49 14.64 1.16
CA PRO A 183 24.61 16.06 1.47
C PRO A 183 24.13 16.92 0.29
N THR A 184 23.75 18.16 0.58
CA THR A 184 23.20 19.16 -0.36
C THR A 184 24.05 19.40 -1.61
N HIS A 185 25.33 19.06 -1.56
CA HIS A 185 26.30 19.31 -2.63
C HIS A 185 26.72 18.04 -3.40
N ALA A 186 26.06 16.92 -3.17
CA ALA A 186 26.34 15.73 -3.98
C ALA A 186 26.00 16.02 -5.44
N PRO A 187 26.91 15.82 -6.41
CA PRO A 187 26.72 16.21 -7.82
C PRO A 187 25.78 15.23 -8.57
N VAL A 188 24.63 14.95 -8.00
CA VAL A 188 23.73 13.88 -8.47
C VAL A 188 22.60 14.44 -9.32
N ASP A 189 22.30 15.71 -9.17
CA ASP A 189 21.28 16.39 -9.99
C ASP A 189 21.78 17.78 -10.39
N PRO A 190 22.11 18.01 -11.69
CA PRO A 190 22.52 19.31 -12.20
C PRO A 190 21.47 20.41 -11.97
N CYS A 191 20.19 20.02 -11.84
CA CYS A 191 19.07 20.96 -11.65
C CYS A 191 18.89 21.37 -10.19
N ARG A 192 19.49 20.66 -9.22
CA ARG A 192 19.35 20.94 -7.78
C ARG A 192 20.70 21.12 -7.08
N ARG A 193 21.54 21.99 -7.57
CA ARG A 193 22.83 22.31 -6.94
C ARG A 193 22.74 22.74 -5.47
N ASN A 194 21.57 23.21 -5.00
CA ASN A 194 21.32 23.70 -3.64
C ASN A 194 20.03 23.09 -3.04
N GLY A 195 19.64 21.87 -3.41
CA GLY A 195 18.49 21.21 -2.83
C GLY A 195 18.71 20.80 -1.35
N PRO A 196 17.64 20.60 -0.58
CA PRO A 196 17.76 20.12 0.80
C PRO A 196 18.44 18.74 0.84
N PRO A 197 19.09 18.38 1.98
CA PRO A 197 19.71 17.06 2.14
C PRO A 197 18.67 15.97 1.92
N THR A 198 19.10 14.89 1.30
CA THR A 198 18.27 13.71 1.06
C THR A 198 18.75 12.58 1.96
N HIS A 199 17.82 11.92 2.62
CA HIS A 199 18.09 10.77 3.48
C HIS A 199 17.28 9.56 3.04
N VAL A 200 17.92 8.40 3.05
CA VAL A 200 17.24 7.10 2.93
C VAL A 200 17.01 6.59 4.34
N TYR A 201 15.75 6.42 4.67
CA TYR A 201 15.29 5.88 5.95
C TYR A 201 14.84 4.44 5.77
N GLY A 202 14.98 3.66 6.82
CA GLY A 202 14.44 2.31 6.77
C GLY A 202 14.40 1.59 8.10
N LEU A 203 13.74 0.47 8.03
CA LEU A 203 13.68 -0.55 9.07
C LEU A 203 14.02 -1.89 8.44
N ASN A 204 14.69 -2.74 9.20
CA ASN A 204 15.05 -4.09 8.80
C ASN A 204 14.57 -5.06 9.89
N ARG A 205 14.01 -6.20 9.47
CA ARG A 205 13.55 -7.27 10.38
C ARG A 205 14.66 -7.81 11.27
N ASP A 206 15.89 -7.87 10.75
CA ASP A 206 17.06 -8.39 11.49
C ASP A 206 17.60 -7.37 12.52
N GLY A 207 17.00 -6.18 12.58
CA GLY A 207 17.20 -5.23 13.66
C GLY A 207 16.72 -5.80 15.00
N ARG A 208 17.29 -5.31 16.09
CA ARG A 208 16.88 -5.77 17.42
C ARG A 208 15.41 -5.44 17.67
N PRO A 209 14.60 -6.37 18.21
CA PRO A 209 13.18 -6.12 18.52
C PRO A 209 12.96 -4.88 19.38
N GLU A 210 13.89 -4.60 20.31
CA GLU A 210 13.86 -3.41 21.16
C GLU A 210 14.04 -2.08 20.42
N ASP A 211 14.64 -2.11 19.23
CA ASP A 211 14.81 -0.94 18.36
C ASP A 211 13.54 -0.66 17.52
N LEU A 212 12.63 -1.64 17.46
CA LEU A 212 11.38 -1.56 16.71
C LEU A 212 10.24 -1.22 17.67
N GLY A 213 9.64 -0.06 17.53
CA GLY A 213 8.41 0.22 18.28
C GLY A 213 7.34 -0.84 18.03
N PRO A 214 6.41 -1.09 18.99
CA PRO A 214 5.41 -2.17 18.89
C PRO A 214 4.60 -2.17 17.60
N HIS A 215 4.36 -1.00 17.02
CA HIS A 215 3.61 -0.84 15.78
C HIS A 215 4.35 -1.30 14.52
N TRP A 216 5.71 -1.38 14.55
CA TRP A 216 6.49 -1.89 13.44
C TRP A 216 6.66 -3.41 13.49
N TRP A 217 6.64 -4.00 14.69
CA TRP A 217 6.80 -5.43 14.89
C TRP A 217 5.81 -6.26 14.07
N MET A 218 4.56 -5.81 13.99
CA MET A 218 3.51 -6.52 13.25
C MET A 218 3.75 -6.61 11.74
N PHE A 219 4.52 -5.69 11.14
CA PHE A 219 4.85 -5.75 9.71
C PHE A 219 5.95 -6.77 9.42
N PHE A 220 6.83 -7.02 10.39
CA PHE A 220 7.89 -8.02 10.25
C PHE A 220 7.41 -9.42 10.62
N ASN A 221 6.39 -9.52 11.45
CA ASN A 221 5.84 -10.77 11.98
C ASN A 221 4.30 -10.76 11.89
N PRO A 222 3.70 -10.74 10.68
CA PRO A 222 2.26 -10.80 10.55
C PRO A 222 1.74 -12.14 11.09
N PRO A 223 0.52 -12.17 11.64
CA PRO A 223 -0.14 -13.42 12.00
C PRO A 223 -0.32 -14.31 10.76
N GLU A 224 -0.39 -15.63 10.99
CA GLU A 224 -0.69 -16.57 9.92
C GLU A 224 -2.21 -16.55 9.61
N PRO A 225 -2.60 -16.61 8.32
CA PRO A 225 -4.01 -16.65 7.93
C PRO A 225 -4.69 -17.92 8.44
N ARG A 226 -5.92 -17.81 8.94
CA ARG A 226 -6.67 -18.91 9.55
C ARG A 226 -7.78 -19.46 8.68
N LEU A 227 -8.39 -18.61 7.84
CA LEU A 227 -9.60 -18.97 7.10
C LEU A 227 -9.35 -19.85 5.88
N GLY A 228 -8.10 -20.05 5.44
CA GLY A 228 -7.75 -20.92 4.32
C GLY A 228 -8.47 -20.52 3.02
N LEU A 229 -8.60 -19.21 2.75
CA LEU A 229 -9.30 -18.67 1.60
C LEU A 229 -8.58 -18.96 0.28
N SER A 230 -9.33 -19.34 -0.74
CA SER A 230 -8.82 -19.42 -2.11
C SER A 230 -8.59 -18.02 -2.68
N GLU A 231 -7.78 -17.91 -3.73
CA GLU A 231 -7.50 -16.60 -4.37
C GLU A 231 -8.76 -15.92 -4.90
N ALA A 232 -9.75 -16.69 -5.37
CA ALA A 232 -11.04 -16.15 -5.81
C ALA A 232 -11.85 -15.55 -4.64
N GLU A 233 -11.79 -16.17 -3.47
CA GLU A 233 -12.45 -15.72 -2.25
C GLU A 233 -11.74 -14.49 -1.68
N LYS A 234 -10.40 -14.49 -1.64
CA LYS A 234 -9.60 -13.32 -1.26
C LYS A 234 -9.91 -12.12 -2.15
N GLU A 235 -10.00 -12.33 -3.48
CA GLU A 235 -10.34 -11.28 -4.44
C GLU A 235 -11.74 -10.70 -4.19
N THR A 236 -12.71 -11.54 -3.86
CA THR A 236 -14.07 -11.09 -3.54
C THR A 236 -14.09 -10.25 -2.26
N LEU A 237 -13.38 -10.67 -1.22
CA LEU A 237 -13.29 -9.92 0.04
C LEU A 237 -12.55 -8.59 -0.12
N GLU A 238 -11.44 -8.56 -0.88
CA GLU A 238 -10.68 -7.32 -1.15
C GLU A 238 -11.56 -6.26 -1.81
N ARG A 239 -12.33 -6.64 -2.85
CA ARG A 239 -13.27 -5.73 -3.52
C ARG A 239 -14.41 -5.27 -2.62
N ALA A 240 -14.92 -6.19 -1.80
CA ALA A 240 -15.94 -5.85 -0.83
C ALA A 240 -15.43 -4.85 0.23
N LEU A 241 -14.15 -4.92 0.62
CA LEU A 241 -13.52 -3.92 1.49
C LEU A 241 -13.40 -2.54 0.81
N GLU A 242 -13.34 -2.49 -0.51
CA GLU A 242 -13.38 -1.28 -1.33
C GLU A 242 -14.80 -0.80 -1.62
N ASN A 243 -15.81 -1.43 -0.98
CA ASN A 243 -17.24 -1.13 -1.11
C ASN A 243 -17.82 -1.41 -2.50
N GLU A 244 -17.23 -2.29 -3.30
CA GLU A 244 -17.84 -2.77 -4.54
C GLU A 244 -19.10 -3.61 -4.21
N THR A 245 -20.18 -3.38 -4.96
CA THR A 245 -21.38 -4.23 -4.90
C THR A 245 -21.13 -5.55 -5.63
N ASP A 246 -21.99 -6.55 -5.40
CA ASP A 246 -21.89 -7.83 -6.09
C ASP A 246 -21.99 -7.68 -7.63
N ASP A 247 -22.81 -6.71 -8.09
CA ASP A 247 -22.94 -6.39 -9.52
C ASP A 247 -21.65 -5.74 -10.09
N ASP A 248 -21.04 -4.83 -9.30
CA ASP A 248 -19.77 -4.22 -9.69
C ASP A 248 -18.65 -5.26 -9.74
N MET A 249 -18.59 -6.16 -8.76
CA MET A 249 -17.64 -7.27 -8.75
C MET A 249 -17.85 -8.19 -9.97
N ALA A 250 -19.09 -8.55 -10.28
CA ALA A 250 -19.41 -9.40 -11.44
C ALA A 250 -18.91 -8.75 -12.74
N ARG A 251 -19.18 -7.45 -12.90
CA ARG A 251 -18.78 -6.66 -14.08
C ARG A 251 -17.25 -6.52 -14.17
N SER A 252 -16.59 -6.11 -13.07
CA SER A 252 -15.15 -5.86 -13.07
C SER A 252 -14.29 -7.13 -13.15
N LEU A 253 -14.83 -8.27 -12.69
CA LEU A 253 -14.17 -9.58 -12.78
C LEU A 253 -14.52 -10.35 -14.08
N GLY A 254 -15.52 -9.89 -14.84
CA GLY A 254 -16.01 -10.61 -16.02
C GLY A 254 -16.62 -11.97 -15.68
N ILE A 255 -17.31 -12.09 -14.54
CA ILE A 255 -17.98 -13.31 -14.05
C ILE A 255 -19.47 -13.05 -13.82
N SER A 256 -20.26 -14.11 -13.67
CA SER A 256 -21.68 -13.96 -13.36
C SER A 256 -21.91 -13.54 -11.90
N ILE A 257 -23.02 -12.84 -11.64
CA ILE A 257 -23.47 -12.51 -10.27
C ILE A 257 -23.67 -13.79 -9.43
N TRP A 258 -24.09 -14.88 -10.09
CA TRP A 258 -24.22 -16.18 -9.44
C TRP A 258 -22.85 -16.69 -8.93
N THR A 259 -21.80 -16.50 -9.72
CA THR A 259 -20.42 -16.87 -9.33
C THR A 259 -19.96 -16.05 -8.12
N VAL A 260 -20.27 -14.74 -8.06
CA VAL A 260 -19.98 -13.89 -6.89
C VAL A 260 -20.70 -14.42 -5.66
N LYS A 261 -22.00 -14.71 -5.77
CA LYS A 261 -22.79 -15.28 -4.66
C LYS A 261 -22.25 -16.64 -4.21
N LYS A 262 -21.80 -17.48 -5.14
CA LYS A 262 -21.17 -18.78 -4.80
C LYS A 262 -19.85 -18.61 -4.05
N ARG A 263 -19.02 -17.62 -4.43
CA ARG A 263 -17.80 -17.27 -3.68
C ARG A 263 -18.13 -16.84 -2.25
N TRP A 264 -19.17 -16.02 -2.04
CA TRP A 264 -19.63 -15.64 -0.71
C TRP A 264 -20.09 -16.84 0.12
N GLN A 265 -20.85 -17.75 -0.47
CA GLN A 265 -21.25 -18.98 0.23
C GLN A 265 -20.05 -19.81 0.69
N ASN A 266 -19.04 -19.97 -0.18
CA ASN A 266 -17.82 -20.69 0.18
C ASN A 266 -17.06 -20.00 1.31
N VAL A 267 -16.94 -18.67 1.28
CA VAL A 267 -16.33 -17.89 2.36
C VAL A 267 -17.06 -18.11 3.67
N TYR A 268 -18.38 -17.98 3.69
CA TYR A 268 -19.17 -18.23 4.91
C TYR A 268 -19.00 -19.65 5.44
N SER A 269 -19.01 -20.65 4.56
CA SER A 269 -18.80 -22.04 4.98
C SER A 269 -17.45 -22.26 5.65
N LYS A 270 -16.38 -21.65 5.13
CA LYS A 270 -15.04 -21.73 5.75
C LYS A 270 -15.00 -21.01 7.09
N VAL A 271 -15.61 -19.81 7.18
CA VAL A 271 -15.67 -19.07 8.43
C VAL A 271 -16.47 -19.83 9.49
N GLU A 272 -17.58 -20.48 9.11
CA GLU A 272 -18.36 -21.34 10.02
C GLU A 272 -17.54 -22.52 10.56
N GLN A 273 -16.65 -23.09 9.76
CA GLN A 273 -15.80 -24.20 10.17
C GLN A 273 -14.67 -23.76 11.10
N VAL A 274 -14.05 -22.61 10.87
CA VAL A 274 -12.82 -22.18 11.56
C VAL A 274 -13.11 -21.21 12.70
N ALA A 275 -14.08 -20.32 12.52
CA ALA A 275 -14.38 -19.24 13.43
C ALA A 275 -15.89 -18.94 13.49
N PRO A 276 -16.74 -19.90 13.90
CA PRO A 276 -18.21 -19.75 13.88
C PRO A 276 -18.70 -18.54 14.69
N ALA A 277 -17.99 -18.16 15.74
CA ALA A 277 -18.31 -16.98 16.54
C ALA A 277 -18.35 -15.68 15.75
N LEU A 278 -17.59 -15.56 14.65
CA LEU A 278 -17.62 -14.39 13.78
C LEU A 278 -18.97 -14.18 13.08
N LEU A 279 -19.71 -15.26 12.83
CA LEU A 279 -21.01 -15.21 12.18
C LEU A 279 -22.17 -15.29 13.19
N SER A 280 -21.89 -15.78 14.41
CA SER A 280 -22.88 -15.98 15.48
C SER A 280 -23.05 -14.76 16.38
N ALA A 281 -22.13 -13.79 16.35
CA ALA A 281 -22.20 -12.57 17.20
C ALA A 281 -23.46 -11.71 16.98
N VAL A 282 -24.38 -12.13 16.14
CA VAL A 282 -25.68 -11.53 15.84
C VAL A 282 -26.86 -12.21 16.55
N GLY A 283 -26.59 -13.22 17.37
CA GLY A 283 -27.62 -14.06 17.95
C GLY A 283 -28.05 -13.66 19.35
N ASN A 284 -28.77 -12.57 19.53
CA ASN A 284 -29.75 -12.36 20.60
C ASN A 284 -30.92 -11.50 20.13
N ALA A 285 -31.38 -11.69 18.91
CA ALA A 285 -32.62 -11.13 18.41
C ALA A 285 -33.53 -12.27 17.98
N ASP A 286 -34.55 -12.55 18.80
CA ASP A 286 -35.74 -13.34 18.57
C ASP A 286 -35.61 -14.71 17.89
N GLU A 287 -36.27 -15.69 18.49
CA GLU A 287 -36.31 -17.12 18.12
C GLU A 287 -36.86 -17.43 16.69
N THR A 288 -36.96 -16.45 15.79
CA THR A 288 -37.54 -16.64 14.45
C THR A 288 -36.75 -16.12 13.27
N GLY A 289 -35.56 -15.52 13.47
CA GLY A 289 -34.82 -14.95 12.34
C GLY A 289 -33.32 -15.13 12.45
N GLY A 290 -32.73 -16.02 11.67
CA GLY A 290 -31.28 -16.08 11.47
C GLY A 290 -30.76 -14.70 11.00
N ALA A 291 -29.56 -14.31 11.45
CA ALA A 291 -28.92 -13.06 11.07
C ALA A 291 -29.04 -12.83 9.56
N SER A 292 -29.51 -11.63 9.17
CA SER A 292 -29.67 -11.32 7.74
C SER A 292 -28.31 -11.49 7.02
N GLY A 293 -28.33 -11.91 5.76
CA GLY A 293 -27.09 -12.08 4.99
C GLY A 293 -26.24 -10.80 4.97
N PHE A 294 -26.87 -9.64 5.13
CA PHE A 294 -26.22 -8.33 5.24
C PHE A 294 -25.40 -8.20 6.55
N GLU A 295 -25.94 -8.64 7.68
CA GLU A 295 -25.24 -8.57 8.97
C GLU A 295 -24.06 -9.52 9.02
N ARG A 296 -24.22 -10.75 8.53
CA ARG A 296 -23.13 -11.73 8.40
C ARG A 296 -21.98 -11.15 7.55
N ARG A 297 -22.30 -10.48 6.44
CA ARG A 297 -21.31 -9.83 5.59
C ARG A 297 -20.60 -8.69 6.33
N ARG A 298 -21.34 -7.85 7.04
CA ARG A 298 -20.78 -6.72 7.81
C ARG A 298 -19.78 -7.20 8.87
N HIS A 299 -20.12 -8.24 9.64
CA HIS A 299 -19.24 -8.79 10.66
C HIS A 299 -17.97 -9.41 10.06
N LEU A 300 -18.14 -10.17 8.98
CA LEU A 300 -16.99 -10.75 8.28
C LEU A 300 -16.05 -9.67 7.73
N LEU A 301 -16.58 -8.63 7.08
CA LEU A 301 -15.75 -7.54 6.57
C LEU A 301 -15.10 -6.72 7.69
N ALA A 302 -15.75 -6.55 8.84
CA ALA A 302 -15.15 -5.93 10.01
C ALA A 302 -13.97 -6.75 10.54
N TYR A 303 -14.10 -8.07 10.59
CA TYR A 303 -13.00 -8.98 10.94
C TYR A 303 -11.85 -8.88 9.94
N VAL A 304 -12.13 -9.02 8.64
CA VAL A 304 -11.09 -9.01 7.59
C VAL A 304 -10.35 -7.67 7.56
N ARG A 305 -11.00 -6.54 7.87
CA ARG A 305 -10.32 -5.23 8.01
C ARG A 305 -9.25 -5.21 9.10
N GLN A 306 -9.45 -5.99 10.16
CA GLN A 306 -8.49 -6.12 11.27
C GLN A 306 -7.47 -7.24 11.03
N HIS A 307 -7.75 -8.14 10.07
CA HIS A 307 -7.00 -9.35 9.77
C HIS A 307 -6.70 -9.45 8.27
N LEU A 308 -5.94 -8.47 7.76
CA LEU A 308 -5.62 -8.41 6.32
C LEU A 308 -4.72 -9.55 5.85
N GLU A 309 -4.06 -10.27 6.76
CA GLU A 309 -3.34 -11.51 6.49
C GLU A 309 -4.24 -12.60 5.88
N GLU A 310 -5.53 -12.57 6.15
CA GLU A 310 -6.49 -13.53 5.59
C GLU A 310 -6.64 -13.42 4.07
N ILE A 311 -6.41 -12.22 3.52
CA ILE A 311 -6.59 -11.94 2.10
C ILE A 311 -5.28 -11.59 1.38
N ARG A 312 -4.16 -11.55 2.09
CA ARG A 312 -2.84 -11.17 1.54
C ARG A 312 -1.77 -12.21 1.91
N PRO A 313 -0.75 -12.37 1.07
CA PRO A 313 -0.69 -11.89 -0.31
C PRO A 313 -1.71 -12.60 -1.18
N ARG A 314 -2.02 -12.00 -2.32
CA ARG A 314 -2.89 -12.61 -3.32
C ARG A 314 -2.07 -13.12 -4.51
N GLU A 315 -2.33 -14.36 -4.92
CA GLU A 315 -1.79 -14.91 -6.17
C GLU A 315 -2.66 -14.58 -7.38
N VAL A 316 -2.07 -14.63 -8.56
CA VAL A 316 -2.82 -14.48 -9.81
C VAL A 316 -3.62 -15.74 -10.07
N LEU A 317 -4.93 -15.62 -10.14
CA LEU A 317 -5.75 -16.69 -10.70
C LEU A 317 -5.33 -16.96 -12.16
N ARG A 318 -5.00 -18.21 -12.48
CA ARG A 318 -4.90 -18.63 -13.89
C ARG A 318 -6.32 -18.56 -14.46
N ARG A 319 -6.57 -17.60 -15.34
CA ARG A 319 -7.77 -17.55 -16.17
C ARG A 319 -7.60 -18.48 -17.36
#